data_35f61c62597df55207397754d4b56e6f
#
_entry.id   35f61c62597df55207397754d4b56e6f
#
_cell.length_a   1.000
_cell.length_b   1.000
_cell.length_c   1.000
_cell.angle_alpha   90.00
_cell.angle_beta   90.00
_cell.angle_gamma   90.00
#
_symmetry.space_group_name_H-M   'P 1'
#
loop_
_entity.id
_entity.type
_entity.pdbx_description
1 polymer ?
#
loop_
_entity_poly.entity_id
_entity_poly.type
_entity_poly.pdbx_seq_one_letter_code
_entity_poly.pdbx_strand_id
1 'polypeptide(L)'
;NITSSRFLVFGVKGLISGASGSVKNAMLFNVLSYLSNKLLTEGNTVASIDELYLFLSNPVAIEYIRSFMKRVRKKDSALLLASQNIEDFALPGIAEMTKPLFSIPTHQFLFNAGSIDRRFFMDNLQLEESEYEHIRYPQQGLCLYKCGNERYLLEVKVPEYKEVLFGKAGGR
;
A
#
# COMPACT_ATOMS: atom_id res chain seq x y z
N ASN A 1 9.53 16.22 -19.37
CA ASN A 1 10.73 15.45 -19.00
C ASN A 1 10.97 15.60 -17.50
N ILE A 2 10.89 14.48 -16.78
CA ILE A 2 11.22 14.43 -15.35
C ILE A 2 12.74 14.33 -15.27
N THR A 3 13.40 15.43 -15.02
CA THR A 3 14.84 15.46 -14.83
C THR A 3 15.16 15.29 -13.35
N SER A 4 15.98 14.31 -13.05
CA SER A 4 16.65 13.94 -11.78
C SER A 4 16.21 14.71 -10.51
N SER A 5 15.08 14.35 -9.94
CA SER A 5 14.71 14.74 -8.58
C SER A 5 14.95 13.57 -7.63
N ARG A 6 15.61 13.80 -6.50
CA ARG A 6 15.74 12.80 -5.43
C ARG A 6 14.42 12.47 -4.76
N PHE A 7 13.45 13.36 -4.86
CA PHE A 7 12.13 13.21 -4.30
C PHE A 7 11.10 13.63 -5.35
N LEU A 8 10.20 12.71 -5.72
CA LEU A 8 9.19 12.94 -6.75
C LEU A 8 7.82 12.47 -6.25
N VAL A 9 6.81 13.30 -6.45
CA VAL A 9 5.42 12.99 -6.07
C VAL A 9 4.53 13.05 -7.30
N PHE A 10 3.73 12.00 -7.49
CA PHE A 10 2.69 11.96 -8.52
C PHE A 10 1.31 12.12 -7.88
N GLY A 11 0.63 13.23 -8.14
CA GLY A 11 -0.75 13.44 -7.73
C GLY A 11 -1.72 12.74 -8.69
N VAL A 12 -2.17 11.52 -8.35
CA VAL A 12 -3.03 10.70 -9.22
C VAL A 12 -4.54 10.91 -9.03
N LYS A 13 -4.96 11.59 -7.96
CA LYS A 13 -6.39 11.79 -7.63
C LYS A 13 -7.18 12.45 -8.76
N GLY A 14 -6.64 13.50 -9.37
CA GLY A 14 -7.29 14.19 -10.51
C GLY A 14 -7.40 13.33 -11.76
N LEU A 15 -6.47 12.39 -11.95
CA LEU A 15 -6.51 11.42 -13.05
C LEU A 15 -7.65 10.41 -12.89
N ILE A 16 -7.87 9.97 -11.65
CA ILE A 16 -8.86 8.93 -11.35
C ILE A 16 -10.27 9.50 -11.42
N SER A 17 -10.46 10.76 -11.01
CA SER A 17 -11.79 11.38 -10.88
C SER A 17 -12.29 12.12 -12.13
N GLY A 18 -11.45 12.55 -13.05
CA GLY A 18 -11.82 13.53 -14.06
C GLY A 18 -11.50 13.19 -15.52
N ALA A 19 -10.70 12.17 -15.79
CA ALA A 19 -10.29 11.84 -17.16
C ALA A 19 -11.17 10.75 -17.79
N SER A 20 -11.31 10.77 -19.12
CA SER A 20 -11.91 9.66 -19.87
C SER A 20 -11.10 8.37 -19.60
N GLY A 21 -11.74 7.20 -19.66
CA GLY A 21 -11.11 5.93 -19.29
C GLY A 21 -9.81 5.65 -20.05
N SER A 22 -9.71 6.02 -21.31
CA SER A 22 -8.49 5.84 -22.13
C SER A 22 -7.33 6.73 -21.68
N VAL A 23 -7.60 8.00 -21.38
CA VAL A 23 -6.59 8.96 -20.90
C VAL A 23 -6.11 8.56 -19.51
N LYS A 24 -7.03 8.18 -18.61
CA LYS A 24 -6.73 7.67 -17.28
C LYS A 24 -5.76 6.50 -17.35
N ASN A 25 -6.08 5.49 -18.17
CA ASN A 25 -5.25 4.31 -18.32
C ASN A 25 -3.85 4.64 -18.90
N ALA A 26 -3.79 5.49 -19.92
CA ALA A 26 -2.51 5.89 -20.54
C ALA A 26 -1.60 6.62 -19.54
N MET A 27 -2.15 7.52 -18.73
CA MET A 27 -1.37 8.26 -17.74
C MET A 27 -0.95 7.36 -16.58
N LEU A 28 -1.83 6.47 -16.12
CA LEU A 28 -1.48 5.47 -15.11
C LEU A 28 -0.35 4.57 -15.59
N PHE A 29 -0.42 4.13 -16.84
CA PHE A 29 0.64 3.34 -17.47
C PHE A 29 1.98 4.08 -17.51
N ASN A 30 1.99 5.36 -17.86
CA ASN A 30 3.20 6.17 -17.86
C ASN A 30 3.83 6.26 -16.46
N VAL A 31 3.02 6.49 -15.42
CA VAL A 31 3.52 6.52 -14.03
C VAL A 31 4.07 5.16 -13.62
N LEU A 32 3.35 4.06 -13.88
CA LEU A 32 3.80 2.70 -13.53
C LEU A 32 5.05 2.30 -14.31
N SER A 33 5.17 2.69 -15.58
CA SER A 33 6.37 2.45 -16.38
C SER A 33 7.57 3.22 -15.85
N TYR A 34 7.37 4.48 -15.44
CA TYR A 34 8.41 5.27 -14.78
C TYR A 34 8.87 4.61 -13.47
N LEU A 35 7.92 4.20 -12.62
CA LEU A 35 8.22 3.48 -11.37
C LEU A 35 8.96 2.18 -11.65
N SER A 36 8.54 1.42 -12.68
CA SER A 36 9.21 0.19 -13.08
C SER A 36 10.68 0.43 -13.44
N ASN A 37 10.96 1.47 -14.21
CA ASN A 37 12.34 1.81 -14.55
C ASN A 37 13.14 2.18 -13.29
N LYS A 38 12.61 3.03 -12.44
CA LYS A 38 13.29 3.46 -11.20
C LYS A 38 13.53 2.29 -10.24
N LEU A 39 12.52 1.48 -9.97
CA LEU A 39 12.60 0.38 -9.00
C LEU A 39 13.41 -0.82 -9.50
N LEU A 40 13.27 -1.18 -10.79
CA LEU A 40 13.72 -2.46 -11.31
C LEU A 40 14.91 -2.36 -12.28
N THR A 41 15.18 -1.19 -12.86
CA THR A 41 16.30 -0.97 -13.78
C THR A 41 17.41 -0.17 -13.10
N GLU A 42 17.08 1.04 -12.62
CA GLU A 42 18.04 1.88 -11.91
C GLU A 42 18.35 1.34 -10.52
N GLY A 43 17.34 0.91 -9.78
CA GLY A 43 17.49 0.38 -8.43
C GLY A 43 17.71 1.47 -7.36
N ASN A 44 18.08 1.06 -6.14
CA ASN A 44 18.35 1.94 -5.00
C ASN A 44 17.27 3.03 -4.79
N THR A 45 16.02 2.62 -4.94
CA THR A 45 14.86 3.52 -4.97
C THR A 45 13.81 3.04 -3.99
N VAL A 46 13.20 3.98 -3.25
CA VAL A 46 12.02 3.72 -2.44
C VAL A 46 10.81 4.34 -3.13
N ALA A 47 9.79 3.55 -3.40
CA ALA A 47 8.51 4.02 -3.88
C ALA A 47 7.42 3.78 -2.83
N SER A 48 6.55 4.78 -2.65
CA SER A 48 5.36 4.66 -1.81
C SER A 48 4.11 4.86 -2.65
N ILE A 49 3.16 3.95 -2.53
CA ILE A 49 1.84 4.04 -3.16
C ILE A 49 0.81 4.10 -2.03
N ASP A 50 0.22 5.26 -1.88
CA ASP A 50 -0.90 5.49 -0.98
C ASP A 50 -2.23 5.26 -1.70
N GLU A 51 -3.29 4.95 -0.95
CA GLU A 51 -4.62 4.63 -1.48
C GLU A 51 -4.57 3.54 -2.57
N LEU A 52 -3.90 2.43 -2.27
CA LEU A 52 -3.64 1.34 -3.22
C LEU A 52 -4.91 0.82 -3.90
N TYR A 53 -6.07 0.85 -3.21
CA TYR A 53 -7.35 0.41 -3.75
C TYR A 53 -7.73 1.13 -5.06
N LEU A 54 -7.26 2.36 -5.27
CA LEU A 54 -7.51 3.12 -6.50
C LEU A 54 -6.94 2.44 -7.76
N PHE A 55 -5.94 1.61 -7.60
CA PHE A 55 -5.29 0.88 -8.68
C PHE A 55 -5.94 -0.48 -8.96
N LEU A 56 -6.75 -1.00 -8.04
CA LEU A 56 -7.31 -2.35 -8.13
C LEU A 56 -8.39 -2.49 -9.21
N SER A 57 -8.97 -1.39 -9.66
CA SER A 57 -9.90 -1.39 -10.79
C SER A 57 -9.24 -1.70 -12.15
N ASN A 58 -7.90 -1.71 -12.21
CA ASN A 58 -7.14 -1.95 -13.42
C ASN A 58 -6.23 -3.18 -13.27
N PRO A 59 -6.55 -4.33 -13.93
CA PRO A 59 -5.76 -5.56 -13.83
C PRO A 59 -4.28 -5.36 -14.21
N VAL A 60 -3.99 -4.48 -15.16
CA VAL A 60 -2.60 -4.20 -15.58
C VAL A 60 -1.83 -3.51 -14.46
N ALA A 61 -2.47 -2.59 -13.73
CA ALA A 61 -1.85 -1.94 -12.58
C ALA A 61 -1.52 -2.95 -11.48
N ILE A 62 -2.42 -3.91 -11.21
CA ILE A 62 -2.18 -5.00 -10.26
C ILE A 62 -0.94 -5.81 -10.67
N GLU A 63 -0.81 -6.15 -11.95
CA GLU A 63 0.35 -6.91 -12.44
C GLU A 63 1.67 -6.14 -12.29
N TYR A 64 1.69 -4.83 -12.54
CA TYR A 64 2.86 -3.99 -12.27
C TYR A 64 3.25 -4.03 -10.79
N ILE A 65 2.28 -3.81 -9.89
CA ILE A 65 2.51 -3.80 -8.44
C ILE A 65 3.03 -5.17 -7.98
N ARG A 66 2.43 -6.27 -8.43
CA ARG A 66 2.92 -7.64 -8.15
C ARG A 66 4.35 -7.86 -8.63
N SER A 67 4.67 -7.37 -9.83
CA SER A 67 6.03 -7.45 -10.37
C SER A 67 7.03 -6.66 -9.53
N PHE A 68 6.65 -5.45 -9.08
CA PHE A 68 7.48 -4.66 -8.16
C PHE A 68 7.76 -5.43 -6.88
N MET A 69 6.71 -5.89 -6.19
CA MET A 69 6.83 -6.63 -4.93
C MET A 69 7.77 -7.82 -5.00
N LYS A 70 7.75 -8.56 -6.12
CA LYS A 70 8.62 -9.74 -6.32
C LYS A 70 10.08 -9.39 -6.62
N ARG A 71 10.36 -8.22 -7.17
CA ARG A 71 11.64 -7.92 -7.82
C ARG A 71 12.44 -6.81 -7.15
N VAL A 72 11.81 -5.89 -6.42
CA VAL A 72 12.47 -4.70 -5.84
C VAL A 72 13.68 -5.07 -4.97
N ARG A 73 13.58 -6.12 -4.16
CA ARG A 73 14.67 -6.56 -3.29
C ARG A 73 15.96 -6.88 -4.06
N LYS A 74 15.85 -7.40 -5.28
CA LYS A 74 17.02 -7.75 -6.12
C LYS A 74 17.74 -6.53 -6.67
N LYS A 75 17.18 -5.35 -6.49
CA LYS A 75 17.68 -4.06 -6.99
C LYS A 75 17.94 -3.06 -5.87
N ASP A 76 18.06 -3.53 -4.64
CA ASP A 76 18.22 -2.68 -3.45
C ASP A 76 17.16 -1.57 -3.37
N SER A 77 15.96 -1.91 -3.85
CA SER A 77 14.81 -1.02 -3.86
C SER A 77 13.75 -1.49 -2.86
N ALA A 78 12.89 -0.57 -2.42
CA ALA A 78 11.79 -0.87 -1.52
C ALA A 78 10.47 -0.33 -2.07
N LEU A 79 9.39 -1.04 -1.75
CA LEU A 79 8.03 -0.64 -2.07
C LEU A 79 7.19 -0.59 -0.79
N LEU A 80 6.58 0.56 -0.53
CA LEU A 80 5.61 0.77 0.53
C LEU A 80 4.22 0.89 -0.10
N LEU A 81 3.28 0.10 0.40
CA LEU A 81 1.90 0.13 -0.04
C LEU A 81 1.01 0.46 1.16
N ALA A 82 0.11 1.40 0.98
CA ALA A 82 -0.89 1.75 1.98
C ALA A 82 -2.29 1.68 1.39
N SER A 83 -3.24 1.14 2.14
CA SER A 83 -4.65 1.08 1.76
C SER A 83 -5.53 1.11 3.01
N GLN A 84 -6.69 1.73 2.89
CA GLN A 84 -7.67 1.82 3.97
C GLN A 84 -8.72 0.70 3.89
N ASN A 85 -9.05 0.25 2.66
CA ASN A 85 -10.13 -0.70 2.41
C ASN A 85 -9.59 -2.03 1.91
N ILE A 86 -9.53 -3.01 2.79
CA ILE A 86 -9.09 -4.36 2.40
C ILE A 86 -10.16 -5.10 1.58
N GLU A 87 -11.43 -4.73 1.71
CA GLU A 87 -12.55 -5.33 0.96
C GLU A 87 -12.42 -5.15 -0.55
N ASP A 88 -11.82 -4.04 -0.99
CA ASP A 88 -11.60 -3.76 -2.41
C ASP A 88 -10.70 -4.81 -3.07
N PHE A 89 -9.88 -5.50 -2.29
CA PHE A 89 -9.01 -6.56 -2.79
C PHE A 89 -9.75 -7.89 -3.06
N ALA A 90 -10.95 -8.04 -2.52
CA ALA A 90 -11.78 -9.24 -2.66
C ALA A 90 -12.88 -9.12 -3.71
N LEU A 91 -12.91 -8.03 -4.47
CA LEU A 91 -13.92 -7.82 -5.49
C LEU A 91 -13.91 -8.96 -6.53
N PRO A 92 -15.09 -9.39 -7.02
CA PRO A 92 -15.19 -10.41 -8.05
C PRO A 92 -14.33 -10.08 -9.28
N GLY A 93 -13.59 -11.05 -9.76
CA GLY A 93 -12.72 -10.91 -10.93
C GLY A 93 -11.29 -10.46 -10.63
N ILE A 94 -11.00 -9.88 -9.45
CA ILE A 94 -9.65 -9.47 -9.08
C ILE A 94 -9.09 -10.18 -7.84
N ALA A 95 -9.91 -10.84 -7.05
CA ALA A 95 -9.52 -11.47 -5.79
C ALA A 95 -8.30 -12.39 -5.91
N GLU A 96 -8.24 -13.23 -6.94
CA GLU A 96 -7.08 -14.10 -7.17
C GLU A 96 -5.81 -13.33 -7.57
N MET A 97 -5.96 -12.19 -8.23
CA MET A 97 -4.84 -11.35 -8.61
C MET A 97 -4.27 -10.57 -7.43
N THR A 98 -5.11 -10.26 -6.44
CA THR A 98 -4.73 -9.45 -5.27
C THR A 98 -4.22 -10.28 -4.09
N LYS A 99 -4.53 -11.57 -4.00
CA LYS A 99 -3.99 -12.46 -2.95
C LYS A 99 -2.48 -12.29 -2.69
N PRO A 100 -1.62 -12.19 -3.72
CA PRO A 100 -0.19 -11.99 -3.51
C PRO A 100 0.17 -10.69 -2.79
N LEU A 101 -0.70 -9.67 -2.82
CA LEU A 101 -0.48 -8.40 -2.12
C LEU A 101 -0.48 -8.59 -0.60
N PHE A 102 -1.13 -9.62 -0.09
CA PHE A 102 -1.12 -9.98 1.33
C PHE A 102 -0.01 -10.96 1.71
N SER A 103 0.42 -11.82 0.79
CA SER A 103 1.36 -12.90 1.10
C SER A 103 2.83 -12.57 0.79
N ILE A 104 3.09 -11.64 -0.14
CA ILE A 104 4.47 -11.28 -0.52
C ILE A 104 5.15 -10.33 0.48
N PRO A 105 4.46 -9.33 1.08
CA PRO A 105 5.13 -8.38 1.97
C PRO A 105 5.74 -9.08 3.18
N THR A 106 7.02 -8.82 3.44
CA THR A 106 7.69 -9.29 4.65
C THR A 106 7.26 -8.49 5.88
N HIS A 107 6.96 -7.22 5.68
CA HIS A 107 6.56 -6.28 6.73
C HIS A 107 5.12 -5.83 6.49
N GLN A 108 4.26 -6.02 7.48
CA GLN A 108 2.86 -5.59 7.43
C GLN A 108 2.52 -4.87 8.73
N PHE A 109 1.95 -3.68 8.62
CA PHE A 109 1.43 -2.88 9.73
C PHE A 109 -0.08 -2.88 9.65
N LEU A 110 -0.74 -3.62 10.52
CA LEU A 110 -2.18 -3.82 10.53
C LEU A 110 -2.79 -2.95 11.63
N PHE A 111 -3.43 -1.88 11.22
CA PHE A 111 -4.21 -1.02 12.08
C PHE A 111 -5.63 -1.56 12.24
N ASN A 112 -6.53 -0.77 12.82
CA ASN A 112 -7.90 -1.18 13.02
C ASN A 112 -8.57 -1.69 11.74
N ALA A 113 -9.28 -2.81 11.84
CA ALA A 113 -9.99 -3.44 10.72
C ALA A 113 -11.26 -2.69 10.28
N GLY A 114 -11.72 -1.69 11.04
CA GLY A 114 -12.96 -0.98 10.74
C GLY A 114 -14.20 -1.88 10.84
N SER A 115 -15.11 -1.74 9.89
CA SER A 115 -16.36 -2.51 9.78
C SER A 115 -16.25 -3.75 8.90
N ILE A 116 -15.05 -4.15 8.52
CA ILE A 116 -14.81 -5.29 7.63
C ILE A 116 -15.24 -6.60 8.29
N ASP A 117 -15.73 -7.54 7.47
CA ASP A 117 -16.01 -8.90 7.94
C ASP A 117 -14.77 -9.51 8.60
N ARG A 118 -14.92 -9.92 9.85
CA ARG A 118 -13.86 -10.44 10.68
C ARG A 118 -13.15 -11.65 10.06
N ARG A 119 -13.93 -12.62 9.56
CA ARG A 119 -13.37 -13.83 8.97
C ARG A 119 -12.56 -13.51 7.73
N PHE A 120 -13.13 -12.67 6.87
CA PHE A 120 -12.42 -12.20 5.69
C PHE A 120 -11.08 -11.54 6.03
N PHE A 121 -11.07 -10.66 7.03
CA PHE A 121 -9.85 -9.97 7.48
C PHE A 121 -8.81 -10.95 8.04
N MET A 122 -9.23 -11.82 8.95
CA MET A 122 -8.34 -12.79 9.58
C MET A 122 -7.77 -13.80 8.57
N ASP A 123 -8.59 -14.34 7.68
CA ASP A 123 -8.18 -15.36 6.70
C ASP A 123 -7.16 -14.79 5.70
N ASN A 124 -7.43 -13.60 5.15
CA ASN A 124 -6.53 -12.97 4.17
C ASN A 124 -5.20 -12.51 4.78
N LEU A 125 -5.21 -12.07 6.02
CA LEU A 125 -4.01 -11.60 6.72
C LEU A 125 -3.36 -12.67 7.59
N GLN A 126 -3.95 -13.88 7.64
CA GLN A 126 -3.46 -15.01 8.43
C GLN A 126 -3.27 -14.63 9.90
N LEU A 127 -4.33 -14.11 10.53
CA LEU A 127 -4.35 -13.70 11.93
C LEU A 127 -5.01 -14.73 12.81
N GLU A 128 -4.47 -14.90 14.01
CA GLU A 128 -5.13 -15.60 15.10
C GLU A 128 -6.17 -14.71 15.78
N GLU A 129 -7.09 -15.32 16.50
CA GLU A 129 -8.13 -14.63 17.25
C GLU A 129 -7.57 -13.60 18.24
N SER A 130 -6.54 -13.99 18.99
CA SER A 130 -5.87 -13.12 19.95
C SER A 130 -5.21 -11.90 19.29
N GLU A 131 -4.65 -12.07 18.09
CA GLU A 131 -4.04 -10.99 17.32
C GLU A 131 -5.09 -9.99 16.81
N TYR A 132 -6.21 -10.50 16.31
CA TYR A 132 -7.33 -9.66 15.86
C TYR A 132 -7.92 -8.82 16.99
N GLU A 133 -8.11 -9.39 18.18
CA GLU A 133 -8.68 -8.66 19.33
C GLU A 133 -7.84 -7.44 19.74
N HIS A 134 -6.53 -7.44 19.51
CA HIS A 134 -5.67 -6.28 19.78
C HIS A 134 -5.93 -5.08 18.86
N ILE A 135 -6.39 -5.33 17.64
CA ILE A 135 -6.64 -4.28 16.64
C ILE A 135 -8.12 -4.11 16.30
N ARG A 136 -9.01 -4.82 17.01
CA ARG A 136 -10.45 -4.78 16.78
C ARG A 136 -11.05 -3.39 16.99
N TYR A 137 -10.56 -2.67 17.98
CA TYR A 137 -11.05 -1.33 18.30
C TYR A 137 -10.04 -0.28 17.85
N PRO A 138 -10.52 0.84 17.24
CA PRO A 138 -9.62 1.88 16.78
C PRO A 138 -8.90 2.54 17.97
N GLN A 139 -7.58 2.47 17.93
CA GLN A 139 -6.71 3.18 18.85
C GLN A 139 -5.61 3.87 18.04
N GLN A 140 -5.46 5.17 18.23
CA GLN A 140 -4.48 5.94 17.45
C GLN A 140 -3.06 5.43 17.70
N GLY A 141 -2.37 5.12 16.62
CA GLY A 141 -0.99 4.64 16.66
C GLY A 141 -0.82 3.16 17.03
N LEU A 142 -1.88 2.47 17.50
CA LEU A 142 -1.77 1.05 17.80
C LEU A 142 -1.90 0.22 16.53
N CYS A 143 -0.95 -0.69 16.31
CA CYS A 143 -1.02 -1.64 15.21
C CYS A 143 -0.39 -2.99 15.57
N LEU A 144 -0.85 -4.03 14.92
CA LEU A 144 -0.17 -5.31 14.89
C LEU A 144 0.88 -5.28 13.76
N TYR A 145 2.13 -5.42 14.11
CA TYR A 145 3.23 -5.50 13.15
C TYR A 145 3.61 -6.95 12.93
N LYS A 146 3.58 -7.37 11.67
CA LYS A 146 4.03 -8.69 11.23
C LYS A 146 5.35 -8.56 10.49
N CYS A 147 6.36 -9.35 10.87
CA CYS A 147 7.64 -9.44 10.20
C CYS A 147 7.98 -10.93 9.96
N GLY A 148 7.70 -11.42 8.77
CA GLY A 148 7.77 -12.87 8.51
C GLY A 148 6.84 -13.64 9.45
N ASN A 149 7.42 -14.51 10.30
CA ASN A 149 6.67 -15.30 11.29
C ASN A 149 6.49 -14.58 12.64
N GLU A 150 7.17 -13.47 12.84
CA GLU A 150 7.12 -12.73 14.10
C GLU A 150 5.94 -11.76 14.14
N ARG A 151 5.41 -11.52 15.34
CA ARG A 151 4.27 -10.66 15.62
C ARG A 151 4.59 -9.74 16.78
N TYR A 152 4.29 -8.47 16.62
CA TYR A 152 4.51 -7.44 17.65
C TYR A 152 3.32 -6.51 17.72
N LEU A 153 2.87 -6.21 18.91
CA LEU A 153 1.93 -5.12 19.15
C LEU A 153 2.75 -3.84 19.32
N LEU A 154 2.55 -2.87 18.41
CA LEU A 154 3.29 -1.62 18.41
C LEU A 154 2.37 -0.44 18.72
N GLU A 155 2.86 0.45 19.56
CA GLU A 155 2.32 1.79 19.73
C GLU A 155 3.24 2.80 19.03
N VAL A 156 2.78 3.32 17.90
CA VAL A 156 3.53 4.29 17.08
C VAL A 156 3.28 5.70 17.59
N LYS A 157 4.31 6.35 18.12
CA LYS A 157 4.28 7.73 18.58
C LYS A 157 4.98 8.65 17.60
N VAL A 158 4.30 9.71 17.21
CA VAL A 158 4.88 10.72 16.34
C VAL A 158 5.71 11.69 17.18
N PRO A 159 6.97 11.97 16.84
CA PRO A 159 7.75 13.00 17.50
C PRO A 159 7.11 14.39 17.34
N GLU A 160 7.19 15.20 18.38
CA GLU A 160 6.56 16.53 18.46
C GLU A 160 6.89 17.44 17.25
N TYR A 161 8.14 17.42 16.81
CA TYR A 161 8.54 18.22 15.63
C TYR A 161 7.80 17.83 14.34
N LYS A 162 7.41 16.54 14.20
CA LYS A 162 6.60 16.09 13.05
C LYS A 162 5.15 16.52 13.20
N GLU A 163 4.60 16.55 14.41
CA GLU A 163 3.26 17.09 14.66
C GLU A 163 3.19 18.58 14.30
N VAL A 164 4.24 19.35 14.60
CA VAL A 164 4.34 20.76 14.21
C VAL A 164 4.37 20.92 12.68
N LEU A 165 5.11 20.06 11.98
CA LEU A 165 5.25 20.14 10.51
C LEU A 165 4.03 19.65 9.75
N PHE A 166 3.40 18.56 10.20
CA PHE A 166 2.38 17.83 9.44
C PHE A 166 0.98 17.89 10.06
N GLY A 167 0.85 18.48 11.26
CA GLY A 167 -0.40 18.51 12.03
C GLY A 167 -0.69 17.21 12.78
N LYS A 168 -1.56 17.31 13.80
CA LYS A 168 -1.91 16.17 14.68
C LYS A 168 -2.73 15.06 14.00
N ALA A 169 -3.36 15.36 12.89
CA ALA A 169 -4.25 14.44 12.18
C ALA A 169 -3.82 14.19 10.73
N GLY A 170 -2.51 14.13 10.47
CA GLY A 170 -2.00 13.86 9.13
C GLY A 170 -2.25 14.98 8.12
N GLY A 171 -2.24 16.24 8.57
CA GLY A 171 -2.29 17.39 7.67
C GLY A 171 -3.71 17.85 7.29
N ARG A 172 -4.70 17.60 8.13
CA ARG A 172 -6.05 18.19 8.02
C ARG A 172 -6.26 19.26 9.06
#